data_8fb741713a13a5257f434de11108b261
#
_entry.id   8fb741713a13a5257f434de11108b261
#
_cell.length_a   1.000
_cell.length_b   1.000
_cell.length_c   1.000
_cell.angle_alpha   90.00
_cell.angle_beta   90.00
_cell.angle_gamma   90.00
#
_symmetry.space_group_name_H-M   'P 1'
#
loop_
_entity.id
_entity.type
_entity.pdbx_description
1 polymer ?
#
loop_
_entity_poly.entity_id
_entity_poly.type
_entity_poly.pdbx_seq_one_letter_code
_entity_poly.pdbx_strand_id
1 'polypeptide(L)'
;ICDWGYTLIKHDFSTFDLFGKWGFEANLRDNSMEKWHFYDQTKTSAEIVKMLYQEVYDASRSNNAVIIGCNTIGHLGAGLMHLNRTGDDTSGRIWERTRRMGVNTLAFRLPQHNAFYHIDADCVGIFGMIPWDKNRQWADVLAKSGTPLFVSAKPGVLNPEEFEELHQIMLRASEQKEHFVPLDWEEIDCPEVWGENGETITYDWYDNEGPTMDATVEYYNAKVVVP
;
A
#
# COMPACT_ATOMS: atom_id res chain seq x y z
N ILE A 1 -16.20 10.37 14.64
CA ILE A 1 -16.23 9.11 13.86
C ILE A 1 -16.33 7.93 14.82
N CYS A 2 -15.44 7.83 15.81
CA CYS A 2 -15.50 6.77 16.82
C CYS A 2 -16.84 6.74 17.58
N ASP A 3 -17.40 7.90 17.93
CA ASP A 3 -18.72 8.01 18.56
C ASP A 3 -19.85 7.45 17.67
N TRP A 4 -19.61 7.28 16.39
CA TRP A 4 -20.52 6.63 15.43
C TRP A 4 -20.33 5.12 15.36
N GLY A 5 -19.42 4.54 16.17
CA GLY A 5 -19.16 3.11 16.26
C GLY A 5 -18.12 2.56 15.28
N TYR A 6 -17.40 3.41 14.56
CA TYR A 6 -16.32 2.97 13.69
C TYR A 6 -15.06 2.66 14.49
N THR A 7 -14.50 1.47 14.29
CA THR A 7 -13.29 0.97 14.96
C THR A 7 -12.11 0.79 14.02
N LEU A 8 -12.32 0.94 12.71
CA LEU A 8 -11.27 0.97 11.68
C LEU A 8 -11.45 2.24 10.86
N ILE A 9 -10.42 3.07 10.81
CA ILE A 9 -10.46 4.37 10.17
C ILE A 9 -9.27 4.48 9.22
N LYS A 10 -9.54 4.60 7.92
CA LYS A 10 -8.53 4.99 6.94
C LYS A 10 -8.56 6.51 6.80
N HIS A 11 -7.44 7.16 7.14
CA HIS A 11 -7.29 8.57 6.88
C HIS A 11 -6.38 8.78 5.67
N ASP A 12 -6.92 9.45 4.67
CA ASP A 12 -6.32 9.61 3.37
C ASP A 12 -6.18 11.10 3.00
N PHE A 13 -5.12 11.45 2.29
CA PHE A 13 -4.82 12.81 1.83
C PHE A 13 -4.68 13.91 2.91
N SER A 14 -4.88 13.62 4.18
CA SER A 14 -4.81 14.61 5.27
C SER A 14 -3.48 15.36 5.31
N THR A 15 -2.39 14.71 4.92
CA THR A 15 -1.07 15.34 4.82
C THR A 15 -1.05 16.41 3.72
N PHE A 16 -1.68 16.14 2.59
CA PHE A 16 -1.78 17.10 1.49
C PHE A 16 -2.71 18.27 1.84
N ASP A 17 -3.77 18.00 2.61
CA ASP A 17 -4.66 19.05 3.11
C ASP A 17 -3.93 20.09 3.95
N LEU A 18 -2.95 19.68 4.76
CA LEU A 18 -2.11 20.60 5.51
C LEU A 18 -1.35 21.57 4.61
N PHE A 19 -0.99 21.16 3.41
CA PHE A 19 -0.27 21.97 2.42
C PHE A 19 -1.24 22.68 1.46
N GLY A 20 -2.54 22.49 1.60
CA GLY A 20 -3.56 23.08 0.73
C GLY A 20 -3.54 22.56 -0.70
N LYS A 21 -2.98 21.36 -0.94
CA LYS A 21 -2.84 20.75 -2.26
C LYS A 21 -3.17 19.28 -2.23
N TRP A 22 -3.77 18.76 -3.31
CA TRP A 22 -4.25 17.39 -3.43
C TRP A 22 -3.54 16.62 -4.55
N GLY A 23 -3.20 15.37 -4.27
CA GLY A 23 -2.70 14.44 -5.26
C GLY A 23 -1.53 14.99 -6.07
N PHE A 24 -1.68 15.05 -7.38
CA PHE A 24 -0.62 15.52 -8.29
C PHE A 24 -0.29 17.01 -8.18
N GLU A 25 -1.19 17.80 -7.63
CA GLU A 25 -0.94 19.22 -7.36
C GLU A 25 0.06 19.41 -6.21
N ALA A 26 0.27 18.38 -5.38
CA ALA A 26 1.32 18.34 -4.38
C ALA A 26 2.72 18.13 -5.01
N ASN A 27 2.95 18.65 -6.21
CA ASN A 27 4.21 18.56 -6.90
C ASN A 27 5.26 19.41 -6.19
N LEU A 28 6.45 18.85 -5.98
CA LEU A 28 7.58 19.51 -5.32
C LEU A 28 8.00 20.82 -5.97
N ARG A 29 7.72 21.02 -7.28
CA ARG A 29 8.01 22.26 -7.99
C ARG A 29 7.11 23.42 -7.57
N ASP A 30 5.87 23.12 -7.20
CA ASP A 30 4.91 24.14 -6.76
C ASP A 30 5.00 24.40 -5.28
N ASN A 31 5.74 23.57 -4.57
CA ASN A 31 6.15 23.79 -3.19
C ASN A 31 7.33 24.75 -3.08
N SER A 32 7.57 25.61 -4.07
CA SER A 32 8.36 26.81 -3.85
C SER A 32 7.64 27.61 -2.75
N MET A 33 8.07 27.37 -1.54
CA MET A 33 7.51 27.89 -0.30
C MET A 33 7.70 29.40 -0.15
N GLU A 34 8.14 30.07 -1.19
CA GLU A 34 8.40 31.51 -1.20
C GLU A 34 7.21 32.40 -0.84
N LYS A 35 5.99 31.83 -0.93
CA LYS A 35 4.76 32.56 -0.65
C LYS A 35 3.82 31.87 0.32
N TRP A 36 4.19 30.72 0.85
CA TRP A 36 3.34 29.94 1.74
C TRP A 36 4.11 29.43 2.95
N HIS A 37 3.55 29.56 4.12
CA HIS A 37 4.11 29.04 5.37
C HIS A 37 2.96 28.66 6.32
N PHE A 38 3.22 27.77 7.25
CA PHE A 38 2.32 27.52 8.36
C PHE A 38 2.20 28.74 9.27
N TYR A 39 1.07 28.87 9.95
CA TYR A 39 0.87 29.96 10.93
C TYR A 39 1.95 29.94 12.03
N ASP A 40 2.24 28.76 12.57
CA ASP A 40 3.32 28.59 13.55
C ASP A 40 4.66 28.40 12.85
N GLN A 41 5.41 29.47 12.75
CA GLN A 41 6.74 29.47 12.14
C GLN A 41 7.86 29.07 13.11
N THR A 42 7.52 28.77 14.36
CA THR A 42 8.48 28.24 15.36
C THR A 42 8.74 26.76 15.19
N LYS A 43 7.92 26.08 14.40
CA LYS A 43 8.00 24.64 14.09
C LYS A 43 8.40 24.39 12.64
N THR A 44 9.11 23.31 12.44
CA THR A 44 9.37 22.78 11.10
C THR A 44 8.11 22.14 10.51
N SER A 45 8.04 22.02 9.19
CA SER A 45 6.94 21.31 8.51
C SER A 45 6.81 19.86 8.99
N ALA A 46 7.93 19.19 9.30
CA ALA A 46 7.93 17.83 9.82
C ALA A 46 7.28 17.75 11.22
N GLU A 47 7.57 18.70 12.10
CA GLU A 47 6.92 18.78 13.42
C GLU A 47 5.42 18.98 13.30
N ILE A 48 4.97 19.85 12.38
CA ILE A 48 3.55 20.12 12.16
C ILE A 48 2.82 18.86 11.61
N VAL A 49 3.41 18.19 10.63
CA VAL A 49 2.85 16.93 10.11
C VAL A 49 2.79 15.86 11.20
N LYS A 50 3.85 15.73 12.00
CA LYS A 50 3.88 14.78 13.11
C LYS A 50 2.83 15.11 14.18
N MET A 51 2.58 16.39 14.45
CA MET A 51 1.51 16.80 15.37
C MET A 51 0.14 16.35 14.85
N LEU A 52 -0.16 16.51 13.55
CA LEU A 52 -1.40 15.99 12.98
C LEU A 52 -1.54 14.49 13.23
N TYR A 53 -0.50 13.71 12.95
CA TYR A 53 -0.54 12.26 13.14
C TYR A 53 -0.70 11.89 14.62
N GLN A 54 -0.08 12.64 15.52
CA GLN A 54 -0.22 12.44 16.96
C GLN A 54 -1.67 12.67 17.42
N GLU A 55 -2.31 13.77 16.98
CA GLU A 55 -3.72 14.07 17.32
C GLU A 55 -4.67 12.98 16.80
N VAL A 56 -4.45 12.50 15.58
CA VAL A 56 -5.23 11.39 15.00
C VAL A 56 -5.03 10.11 15.82
N TYR A 57 -3.79 9.81 16.18
CA TYR A 57 -3.46 8.63 16.98
C TYR A 57 -4.08 8.70 18.38
N ASP A 58 -3.96 9.82 19.08
CA ASP A 58 -4.46 9.98 20.44
C ASP A 58 -6.00 9.88 20.47
N ALA A 59 -6.66 10.48 19.47
CA ALA A 59 -8.11 10.35 19.32
C ALA A 59 -8.55 8.91 19.04
N SER A 60 -7.79 8.16 18.24
CA SER A 60 -8.11 6.75 17.96
C SER A 60 -7.88 5.86 19.18
N ARG A 61 -6.76 6.05 19.86
CA ARG A 61 -6.38 5.26 21.04
C ARG A 61 -7.39 5.39 22.16
N SER A 62 -7.90 6.60 22.41
CA SER A 62 -8.92 6.82 23.42
C SER A 62 -10.23 6.09 23.12
N ASN A 63 -10.48 5.73 21.87
CA ASN A 63 -11.68 5.03 21.40
C ASN A 63 -11.41 3.58 20.97
N ASN A 64 -10.21 3.05 21.19
CA ASN A 64 -9.81 1.71 20.81
C ASN A 64 -10.00 1.43 19.30
N ALA A 65 -9.73 2.43 18.47
CA ALA A 65 -9.85 2.34 17.02
C ALA A 65 -8.49 2.12 16.34
N VAL A 66 -8.50 1.36 15.26
CA VAL A 66 -7.35 1.11 14.39
C VAL A 66 -7.29 2.16 13.30
N ILE A 67 -6.10 2.72 13.07
CA ILE A 67 -5.86 3.69 12.00
C ILE A 67 -5.06 3.07 10.87
N ILE A 68 -5.52 3.30 9.65
CA ILE A 68 -4.77 3.09 8.42
C ILE A 68 -4.39 4.47 7.87
N GLY A 69 -3.11 4.77 7.81
CA GLY A 69 -2.59 5.95 7.12
C GLY A 69 -2.52 5.69 5.61
N CYS A 70 -2.86 6.69 4.82
CA CYS A 70 -2.71 6.68 3.37
C CYS A 70 -2.24 8.06 2.91
N ASN A 71 -1.40 8.13 1.88
CA ASN A 71 -0.78 9.37 1.44
C ASN A 71 -0.06 10.13 2.57
N THR A 72 0.64 9.39 3.41
CA THR A 72 1.36 9.90 4.56
C THR A 72 2.86 10.05 4.26
N ILE A 73 3.53 10.86 5.07
CA ILE A 73 4.99 10.86 5.13
C ILE A 73 5.40 9.73 6.08
N GLY A 74 5.70 8.55 5.52
CA GLY A 74 5.79 7.28 6.25
C GLY A 74 6.66 7.32 7.51
N HIS A 75 7.87 7.88 7.44
CA HIS A 75 8.77 7.95 8.61
C HIS A 75 8.26 8.87 9.74
N LEU A 76 7.42 9.87 9.43
CA LEU A 76 6.78 10.70 10.44
C LEU A 76 5.57 10.00 11.10
N GLY A 77 5.01 9.00 10.42
CA GLY A 77 3.93 8.16 10.93
C GLY A 77 4.38 6.97 11.79
N ALA A 78 5.70 6.76 11.93
CA ALA A 78 6.24 5.64 12.70
C ALA A 78 5.75 5.67 14.16
N GLY A 79 5.11 4.58 14.60
CA GLY A 79 4.51 4.46 15.92
C GLY A 79 3.20 5.26 16.13
N LEU A 80 2.74 5.99 15.10
CA LEU A 80 1.52 6.80 15.15
C LEU A 80 0.41 6.29 14.22
N MET A 81 0.71 5.31 13.37
CA MET A 81 -0.24 4.57 12.55
C MET A 81 -0.19 3.10 12.94
N HIS A 82 -1.34 2.44 12.99
CA HIS A 82 -1.38 0.99 13.20
C HIS A 82 -1.00 0.26 11.91
N LEU A 83 -1.60 0.70 10.79
CA LEU A 83 -1.26 0.28 9.44
C LEU A 83 -0.95 1.51 8.60
N ASN A 84 -0.13 1.36 7.58
CA ASN A 84 0.13 2.46 6.65
C ASN A 84 0.36 1.97 5.23
N ARG A 85 -0.33 2.58 4.28
CA ARG A 85 -0.14 2.34 2.86
C ARG A 85 1.26 2.74 2.44
N THR A 86 1.94 1.89 1.71
CA THR A 86 3.33 2.09 1.29
C THR A 86 3.50 2.35 -0.20
N GLY A 87 2.58 1.89 -1.04
CA GLY A 87 2.56 2.10 -2.49
C GLY A 87 1.36 2.92 -2.95
N ASP A 88 1.32 3.20 -4.24
CA ASP A 88 0.14 3.74 -4.91
C ASP A 88 -0.91 2.63 -5.14
N ASP A 89 -2.09 2.98 -5.62
CA ASP A 89 -3.19 2.03 -5.82
C ASP A 89 -2.80 0.91 -6.80
N THR A 90 -2.98 -0.34 -6.40
CA THR A 90 -2.82 -1.50 -7.28
C THR A 90 -3.96 -1.63 -8.29
N SER A 91 -5.14 -1.11 -7.98
CA SER A 91 -6.36 -0.98 -8.78
C SER A 91 -7.07 -2.27 -9.24
N GLY A 92 -6.39 -3.42 -9.30
CA GLY A 92 -6.95 -4.69 -9.78
C GLY A 92 -7.37 -4.72 -11.25
N ARG A 93 -6.89 -3.78 -12.06
CA ARG A 93 -7.23 -3.64 -13.50
C ARG A 93 -6.05 -3.79 -14.42
N ILE A 94 -4.88 -3.34 -14.01
CA ILE A 94 -3.65 -3.33 -14.79
C ILE A 94 -2.60 -4.08 -13.98
N TRP A 95 -2.14 -5.22 -14.50
CA TRP A 95 -1.17 -6.08 -13.81
C TRP A 95 0.14 -5.35 -13.56
N GLU A 96 0.68 -4.66 -14.55
CA GLU A 96 1.92 -3.90 -14.42
C GLU A 96 1.88 -2.89 -13.27
N ARG A 97 0.72 -2.28 -13.03
CA ARG A 97 0.54 -1.38 -11.89
C ARG A 97 0.57 -2.15 -10.56
N THR A 98 -0.08 -3.31 -10.48
CA THR A 98 -0.02 -4.17 -9.29
C THR A 98 1.41 -4.64 -9.02
N ARG A 99 2.13 -5.04 -10.05
CA ARG A 99 3.52 -5.47 -9.94
C ARG A 99 4.41 -4.35 -9.38
N ARG A 100 4.35 -3.16 -9.93
CA ARG A 100 5.20 -2.03 -9.51
C ARG A 100 4.76 -1.39 -8.20
N MET A 101 3.46 -1.16 -8.03
CA MET A 101 2.96 -0.46 -6.84
C MET A 101 2.70 -1.40 -5.67
N GLY A 102 2.42 -2.68 -5.95
CA GLY A 102 2.22 -3.72 -4.95
C GLY A 102 3.51 -4.49 -4.66
N VAL A 103 3.94 -5.35 -5.60
CA VAL A 103 5.06 -6.30 -5.37
C VAL A 103 6.37 -5.59 -5.08
N ASN A 104 6.79 -4.65 -5.92
CA ASN A 104 8.02 -3.89 -5.69
C ASN A 104 7.96 -3.14 -4.35
N THR A 105 6.85 -2.45 -4.09
CA THR A 105 6.72 -1.68 -2.85
C THR A 105 6.68 -2.59 -1.62
N LEU A 106 5.99 -3.72 -1.68
CA LEU A 106 6.01 -4.72 -0.62
C LEU A 106 7.44 -5.15 -0.31
N ALA A 107 8.21 -5.54 -1.33
CA ALA A 107 9.58 -6.03 -1.18
C ALA A 107 10.49 -5.00 -0.51
N PHE A 108 10.55 -3.79 -1.06
CA PHE A 108 11.50 -2.77 -0.61
C PHE A 108 11.06 -2.00 0.64
N ARG A 109 9.79 -2.10 1.03
CA ARG A 109 9.28 -1.49 2.26
C ARG A 109 9.08 -2.50 3.39
N LEU A 110 9.24 -3.80 3.13
CA LEU A 110 9.07 -4.85 4.13
C LEU A 110 9.88 -4.63 5.43
N PRO A 111 11.11 -4.08 5.42
CA PRO A 111 11.84 -3.75 6.66
C PRO A 111 11.13 -2.74 7.58
N GLN A 112 10.12 -2.02 7.10
CA GLN A 112 9.30 -1.11 7.93
C GLN A 112 8.15 -1.84 8.62
N HIS A 113 7.80 -3.04 8.13
CA HIS A 113 6.74 -3.85 8.70
C HIS A 113 7.08 -4.22 10.15
N ASN A 114 6.13 -4.01 11.06
CA ASN A 114 6.31 -4.18 12.51
C ASN A 114 7.37 -3.28 13.18
N ALA A 115 8.19 -2.56 12.41
CA ALA A 115 9.17 -1.61 12.94
C ALA A 115 8.56 -0.20 13.08
N PHE A 116 7.81 0.25 12.08
CA PHE A 116 7.12 1.55 12.08
C PHE A 116 5.63 1.37 12.30
N TYR A 117 5.03 0.47 11.57
CA TYR A 117 3.61 0.12 11.51
C TYR A 117 3.46 -1.19 10.75
N HIS A 118 2.27 -1.75 10.68
CA HIS A 118 1.99 -2.81 9.70
C HIS A 118 1.88 -2.18 8.31
N ILE A 119 2.73 -2.58 7.37
CA ILE A 119 2.67 -2.03 6.01
C ILE A 119 1.44 -2.57 5.28
N ASP A 120 0.75 -1.68 4.57
CA ASP A 120 -0.35 -1.99 3.66
C ASP A 120 0.15 -1.80 2.22
N ALA A 121 0.32 -2.90 1.50
CA ALA A 121 0.76 -2.87 0.10
C ALA A 121 -0.41 -2.78 -0.89
N ASP A 122 -1.57 -2.37 -0.41
CA ASP A 122 -2.85 -2.29 -1.09
C ASP A 122 -3.57 -3.64 -1.26
N CYS A 123 -4.68 -3.63 -1.94
CA CYS A 123 -5.58 -4.76 -2.03
C CYS A 123 -5.33 -5.66 -3.26
N VAL A 124 -5.77 -6.91 -3.14
CA VAL A 124 -5.94 -7.80 -4.28
C VAL A 124 -7.27 -7.47 -4.95
N GLY A 125 -7.21 -6.81 -6.10
CA GLY A 125 -8.38 -6.39 -6.86
C GLY A 125 -8.83 -7.48 -7.84
N ILE A 126 -9.97 -8.10 -7.59
CA ILE A 126 -10.51 -9.23 -8.38
C ILE A 126 -11.74 -8.75 -9.16
N PHE A 127 -11.49 -8.13 -10.32
CA PHE A 127 -12.54 -7.55 -11.17
C PHE A 127 -12.67 -8.26 -12.52
N GLY A 128 -11.89 -9.31 -12.78
CA GLY A 128 -11.85 -10.07 -14.04
C GLY A 128 -11.01 -9.42 -15.14
N MET A 129 -10.23 -8.39 -14.83
CA MET A 129 -9.32 -7.72 -15.77
C MET A 129 -7.89 -8.24 -15.64
N ILE A 130 -7.47 -8.60 -14.44
CA ILE A 130 -6.23 -9.32 -14.17
C ILE A 130 -6.59 -10.80 -14.07
N PRO A 131 -5.89 -11.71 -14.77
CA PRO A 131 -6.10 -13.15 -14.65
C PRO A 131 -5.93 -13.64 -13.21
N TRP A 132 -6.69 -14.68 -12.85
CA TRP A 132 -6.67 -15.21 -11.48
C TRP A 132 -5.30 -15.73 -11.06
N ASP A 133 -4.57 -16.37 -11.92
CA ASP A 133 -3.21 -16.88 -11.66
C ASP A 133 -2.24 -15.76 -11.20
N LYS A 134 -2.37 -14.56 -11.74
CA LYS A 134 -1.60 -13.38 -11.30
C LYS A 134 -2.12 -12.86 -9.95
N ASN A 135 -3.42 -12.67 -9.82
CA ASN A 135 -4.03 -12.24 -8.54
C ASN A 135 -3.77 -13.25 -7.41
N ARG A 136 -3.78 -14.55 -7.71
CA ARG A 136 -3.47 -15.61 -6.76
C ARG A 136 -2.04 -15.48 -6.22
N GLN A 137 -1.06 -15.27 -7.11
CA GLN A 137 0.33 -15.06 -6.71
C GLN A 137 0.47 -13.80 -5.83
N TRP A 138 -0.20 -12.71 -6.20
CA TRP A 138 -0.19 -11.48 -5.42
C TRP A 138 -0.82 -11.68 -4.03
N ALA A 139 -1.95 -12.36 -3.95
CA ALA A 139 -2.58 -12.70 -2.68
C ALA A 139 -1.70 -13.63 -1.82
N ASP A 140 -1.05 -14.62 -2.43
CA ASP A 140 -0.19 -15.58 -1.74
C ASP A 140 1.05 -14.92 -1.13
N VAL A 141 1.75 -14.03 -1.85
CA VAL A 141 2.91 -13.32 -1.31
C VAL A 141 2.52 -12.37 -0.17
N LEU A 142 1.37 -11.70 -0.26
CA LEU A 142 0.86 -10.89 0.85
C LEU A 142 0.61 -11.73 2.10
N ALA A 143 -0.05 -12.89 1.93
CA ALA A 143 -0.31 -13.81 3.04
C ALA A 143 1.00 -14.33 3.66
N LYS A 144 1.96 -14.71 2.85
CA LYS A 144 3.25 -15.27 3.30
C LYS A 144 4.20 -14.24 3.87
N SER A 145 4.11 -12.98 3.44
CA SER A 145 4.94 -11.91 4.03
C SER A 145 4.53 -11.51 5.45
N GLY A 146 3.37 -12.00 5.93
CA GLY A 146 2.81 -11.62 7.22
C GLY A 146 2.21 -10.21 7.24
N THR A 147 2.10 -9.55 6.09
CA THR A 147 1.46 -8.24 5.98
C THR A 147 -0.06 -8.35 5.91
N PRO A 148 -0.81 -7.30 6.26
CA PRO A 148 -2.26 -7.28 6.10
C PRO A 148 -2.68 -7.61 4.67
N LEU A 149 -3.64 -8.51 4.53
CA LEU A 149 -4.26 -8.87 3.25
C LEU A 149 -5.63 -8.21 3.11
N PHE A 150 -5.75 -7.29 2.17
CA PHE A 150 -7.02 -6.70 1.76
C PHE A 150 -7.46 -7.27 0.42
N VAL A 151 -8.73 -7.62 0.32
CA VAL A 151 -9.33 -8.17 -0.91
C VAL A 151 -10.52 -7.31 -1.33
N SER A 152 -10.53 -6.93 -2.60
CA SER A 152 -11.65 -6.23 -3.23
C SER A 152 -12.12 -7.05 -4.43
N ALA A 153 -13.20 -7.79 -4.28
CA ALA A 153 -13.67 -8.72 -5.29
C ALA A 153 -15.06 -8.35 -5.80
N LYS A 154 -15.23 -8.40 -7.13
CA LYS A 154 -16.55 -8.31 -7.75
C LYS A 154 -17.22 -9.68 -7.69
N PRO A 155 -18.45 -9.77 -7.16
CA PRO A 155 -19.17 -11.04 -7.09
C PRO A 155 -19.30 -11.73 -8.46
N GLY A 156 -19.07 -13.05 -8.48
CA GLY A 156 -19.23 -13.89 -9.68
C GLY A 156 -18.06 -13.83 -10.68
N VAL A 157 -16.93 -13.20 -10.32
CA VAL A 157 -15.71 -13.21 -11.15
C VAL A 157 -14.94 -14.52 -10.98
N LEU A 158 -14.78 -14.98 -9.76
CA LEU A 158 -14.11 -16.25 -9.48
C LEU A 158 -15.07 -17.42 -9.65
N ASN A 159 -14.58 -18.50 -10.23
CA ASN A 159 -15.25 -19.79 -10.20
C ASN A 159 -15.14 -20.44 -8.80
N PRO A 160 -15.83 -21.56 -8.51
CA PRO A 160 -15.80 -22.18 -7.19
C PRO A 160 -14.41 -22.65 -6.73
N GLU A 161 -13.56 -23.11 -7.64
CA GLU A 161 -12.20 -23.57 -7.33
C GLU A 161 -11.29 -22.39 -6.99
N GLU A 162 -11.31 -21.35 -7.80
CA GLU A 162 -10.58 -20.11 -7.54
C GLU A 162 -11.00 -19.40 -6.25
N PHE A 163 -12.30 -19.47 -5.93
CA PHE A 163 -12.83 -18.95 -4.68
C PHE A 163 -12.30 -19.72 -3.47
N GLU A 164 -12.22 -21.06 -3.58
CA GLU A 164 -11.64 -21.90 -2.52
C GLU A 164 -10.15 -21.63 -2.35
N GLU A 165 -9.39 -21.45 -3.43
CA GLU A 165 -7.98 -21.05 -3.36
C GLU A 165 -7.82 -19.71 -2.62
N LEU A 166 -8.63 -18.71 -2.96
CA LEU A 166 -8.64 -17.43 -2.26
C LEU A 166 -8.95 -17.60 -0.78
N HIS A 167 -9.93 -18.44 -0.45
CA HIS A 167 -10.30 -18.74 0.94
C HIS A 167 -9.11 -19.30 1.72
N GLN A 168 -8.39 -20.27 1.15
CA GLN A 168 -7.21 -20.85 1.79
C GLN A 168 -6.08 -19.83 1.99
N ILE A 169 -5.88 -18.94 1.03
CA ILE A 169 -4.92 -17.84 1.17
C ILE A 169 -5.33 -16.88 2.30
N MET A 170 -6.61 -16.53 2.39
CA MET A 170 -7.14 -15.68 3.45
C MET A 170 -7.02 -16.33 4.84
N LEU A 171 -7.24 -17.64 4.94
CA LEU A 171 -7.02 -18.40 6.20
C LEU A 171 -5.54 -18.32 6.60
N ARG A 172 -4.61 -18.56 5.67
CA ARG A 172 -3.17 -18.41 5.92
C ARG A 172 -2.81 -17.02 6.40
N ALA A 173 -3.29 -15.98 5.71
CA ALA A 173 -3.06 -14.60 6.11
C ALA A 173 -3.56 -14.31 7.53
N SER A 174 -4.69 -14.90 7.94
CA SER A 174 -5.25 -14.69 9.28
C SER A 174 -4.42 -15.34 10.39
N GLU A 175 -3.64 -16.37 10.08
CA GLU A 175 -2.78 -17.05 11.04
C GLU A 175 -1.49 -16.29 11.35
N GLN A 176 -1.00 -15.48 10.40
CA GLN A 176 0.24 -14.67 10.49
C GLN A 176 1.45 -15.46 11.00
N LYS A 177 1.63 -16.68 10.50
CA LYS A 177 2.71 -17.58 10.92
C LYS A 177 3.93 -17.50 10.02
N GLU A 178 3.75 -17.06 8.79
CA GLU A 178 4.79 -17.00 7.77
C GLU A 178 5.27 -15.55 7.62
N HIS A 179 6.58 -15.36 7.43
CA HIS A 179 7.22 -14.07 7.28
C HIS A 179 8.27 -14.11 6.17
N PHE A 180 7.83 -14.50 4.97
CA PHE A 180 8.68 -14.57 3.79
C PHE A 180 9.24 -13.21 3.43
N VAL A 181 10.52 -13.19 3.09
CA VAL A 181 11.25 -11.99 2.64
C VAL A 181 11.74 -12.18 1.21
N PRO A 182 11.90 -11.10 0.43
CA PRO A 182 12.48 -11.19 -0.90
C PRO A 182 13.97 -11.56 -0.81
N LEU A 183 14.41 -12.52 -1.61
CA LEU A 183 15.78 -13.03 -1.57
C LEU A 183 16.65 -12.51 -2.71
N ASP A 184 16.06 -12.14 -3.84
CA ASP A 184 16.71 -11.62 -5.06
C ASP A 184 16.52 -10.10 -5.26
N TRP A 185 16.23 -9.39 -4.17
CA TRP A 185 15.92 -7.94 -4.20
C TRP A 185 17.09 -7.05 -4.66
N GLU A 186 18.34 -7.54 -4.62
CA GLU A 186 19.50 -6.82 -5.14
C GLU A 186 19.64 -6.95 -6.67
N GLU A 187 18.94 -7.91 -7.29
CA GLU A 187 19.09 -8.26 -8.68
C GLU A 187 17.95 -7.74 -9.55
N ILE A 188 16.75 -7.59 -8.96
CA ILE A 188 15.53 -7.27 -9.71
C ILE A 188 14.61 -6.34 -8.93
N ASP A 189 13.92 -5.44 -9.62
CA ASP A 189 13.02 -4.43 -9.04
C ASP A 189 11.68 -4.99 -8.52
N CYS A 190 11.27 -6.16 -9.00
CA CYS A 190 10.14 -6.91 -8.46
C CYS A 190 10.61 -8.32 -8.12
N PRO A 191 11.13 -8.56 -6.91
CA PRO A 191 11.68 -9.83 -6.50
C PRO A 191 10.76 -11.01 -6.76
N GLU A 192 11.28 -12.04 -7.44
CA GLU A 192 10.55 -13.26 -7.78
C GLU A 192 10.75 -14.35 -6.74
N VAL A 193 11.92 -14.40 -6.10
CA VAL A 193 12.27 -15.41 -5.11
C VAL A 193 12.02 -14.88 -3.71
N TRP A 194 11.12 -15.54 -3.00
CA TRP A 194 10.78 -15.22 -1.62
C TRP A 194 11.00 -16.42 -0.72
N GLY A 195 11.40 -16.20 0.53
CA GLY A 195 11.66 -17.33 1.42
C GLY A 195 11.72 -16.97 2.89
N GLU A 196 11.60 -18.03 3.70
CA GLU A 196 11.72 -18.02 5.15
C GLU A 196 12.29 -19.36 5.65
N ASN A 197 13.23 -19.34 6.57
CA ASN A 197 13.77 -20.53 7.27
C ASN A 197 14.26 -21.66 6.34
N GLY A 198 14.71 -21.33 5.13
CA GLY A 198 15.19 -22.31 4.11
C GLY A 198 14.09 -22.82 3.17
N GLU A 199 12.86 -22.46 3.39
CA GLU A 199 11.78 -22.64 2.42
C GLU A 199 11.79 -21.47 1.43
N THR A 200 11.62 -21.75 0.14
CA THR A 200 11.59 -20.74 -0.92
C THR A 200 10.44 -20.99 -1.87
N ILE A 201 9.91 -19.90 -2.40
CA ILE A 201 8.93 -19.92 -3.50
C ILE A 201 9.37 -18.94 -4.57
N THR A 202 9.11 -19.27 -5.82
CA THR A 202 9.34 -18.39 -6.96
C THR A 202 7.99 -17.99 -7.56
N TYR A 203 7.79 -16.68 -7.72
CA TYR A 203 6.63 -16.09 -8.37
C TYR A 203 7.00 -15.66 -9.79
N ASP A 204 6.03 -15.71 -10.69
CA ASP A 204 6.14 -15.20 -12.04
C ASP A 204 5.41 -13.86 -12.14
N TRP A 205 6.16 -12.77 -11.92
CA TRP A 205 5.61 -11.42 -11.98
C TRP A 205 5.59 -10.83 -13.38
N TYR A 206 6.42 -11.35 -14.29
CA TYR A 206 6.57 -10.79 -15.61
C TYR A 206 5.77 -11.59 -16.63
N ASP A 207 5.13 -10.87 -17.55
CA ASP A 207 4.54 -11.51 -18.71
C ASP A 207 5.64 -11.87 -19.71
N ASN A 208 5.41 -12.90 -20.55
CA ASN A 208 6.38 -13.40 -21.53
C ASN A 208 6.86 -12.34 -22.54
N GLU A 209 6.20 -11.20 -22.61
CA GLU A 209 6.56 -10.08 -23.48
C GLU A 209 7.54 -9.09 -22.83
N GLY A 210 7.97 -9.35 -21.60
CA GLY A 210 8.84 -8.47 -20.82
C GLY A 210 8.12 -7.25 -20.22
N PRO A 211 8.84 -6.42 -19.48
CA PRO A 211 8.26 -5.22 -18.88
C PRO A 211 7.86 -4.26 -20.00
N THR A 212 6.59 -4.26 -20.32
CA THR A 212 6.02 -3.19 -21.14
C THR A 212 6.14 -1.87 -20.36
N MET A 213 6.17 -0.77 -21.11
CA MET A 213 6.32 0.60 -20.61
C MET A 213 5.60 0.85 -19.28
N ASP A 214 6.13 1.77 -18.52
CA ASP A 214 5.60 2.20 -17.25
C ASP A 214 4.09 2.51 -17.32
N ALA A 215 3.27 1.50 -17.10
CA ALA A 215 1.82 1.62 -17.11
C ALA A 215 1.29 2.68 -16.12
N THR A 216 2.11 3.05 -15.15
CA THR A 216 1.83 4.15 -14.22
C THR A 216 1.92 5.48 -14.95
N VAL A 217 2.98 5.68 -15.71
CA VAL A 217 3.16 6.91 -16.52
C VAL A 217 2.08 6.99 -17.58
N GLU A 218 1.75 5.89 -18.26
CA GLU A 218 0.66 5.87 -19.23
C GLU A 218 -0.70 6.14 -18.58
N TYR A 219 -0.98 5.53 -17.45
CA TYR A 219 -2.23 5.76 -16.72
C TYR A 219 -2.38 7.22 -16.31
N TYR A 220 -1.32 7.85 -15.85
CA TYR A 220 -1.34 9.25 -15.46
C TYR A 220 -1.24 10.20 -16.66
N ASN A 221 -0.42 9.90 -17.65
CA ASN A 221 -0.29 10.71 -18.86
C ASN A 221 -1.58 10.68 -19.72
N ALA A 222 -2.30 9.57 -19.75
CA ALA A 222 -3.62 9.52 -20.41
C ALA A 222 -4.65 10.45 -19.75
N LYS A 223 -4.44 10.82 -18.47
CA LYS A 223 -5.26 11.81 -17.76
C LYS A 223 -4.69 13.23 -17.80
N VAL A 224 -3.42 13.36 -18.10
CA VAL A 224 -2.68 14.64 -18.14
C VAL A 224 -2.41 15.06 -19.59
N VAL A 225 -3.18 14.62 -20.55
CA VAL A 225 -3.29 15.36 -21.81
C VAL A 225 -4.04 16.65 -21.50
N VAL A 226 -3.28 17.58 -20.96
CA VAL A 226 -3.71 18.98 -20.92
C VAL A 226 -3.68 19.46 -22.35
N PRO A 227 -4.77 20.10 -22.84
CA PRO A 227 -4.83 20.62 -24.18
C PRO A 227 -3.83 21.74 -24.41
#